data_f5611f28dcb9c04d8bceda1fda10f1e3
#
_entry.id   f5611f28dcb9c04d8bceda1fda10f1e3
#
_cell.length_a   1.000
_cell.length_b   1.000
_cell.length_c   1.000
_cell.angle_alpha   90.00
_cell.angle_beta   90.00
_cell.angle_gamma   90.00
#
_symmetry.space_group_name_H-M   'P 1'
#
loop_
_entity.id
_entity.type
_entity.pdbx_description
1 polymer ?
#
loop_
_entity_poly.entity_id
_entity_poly.type
_entity_poly.pdbx_seq_one_letter_code
_entity_poly.pdbx_strand_id
1 'polypeptide(L)'
;MTKPTSDQLAAWRQLQWANALIMSRFRRDLAEFDLTIEEFDVLVHLAWASGGALPLKELTASMLLGNALSRSGLTRMLDRMENAGLIRRELNRTDRRRFDVALTETGRGRFEQVWPPHEEGIQHYFVNPLAKRDLDALSRALGKLIQANEAAIQA
;
A
#
# COMPACT_ATOMS: atom_id res chain seq x y z
N MET A 1 31.49 -4.85 -10.77
CA MET A 1 30.26 -5.37 -10.11
C MET A 1 30.21 -6.88 -10.29
N THR A 2 30.10 -7.62 -9.19
CA THR A 2 29.99 -9.10 -9.22
C THR A 2 28.57 -9.50 -9.68
N LYS A 3 28.48 -10.45 -10.61
CA LYS A 3 27.16 -10.95 -11.06
C LYS A 3 26.49 -11.79 -9.95
N PRO A 4 25.16 -11.72 -9.81
CA PRO A 4 24.45 -12.57 -8.85
C PRO A 4 24.67 -14.06 -9.16
N THR A 5 24.77 -14.87 -8.11
CA THR A 5 24.79 -16.35 -8.23
C THR A 5 23.43 -16.91 -8.61
N SER A 6 23.38 -18.19 -9.01
CA SER A 6 22.12 -18.88 -9.33
C SER A 6 21.13 -18.85 -8.14
N ASP A 7 21.62 -19.06 -6.92
CA ASP A 7 20.78 -19.06 -5.71
C ASP A 7 20.23 -17.68 -5.39
N GLN A 8 21.04 -16.62 -5.59
CA GLN A 8 20.60 -15.24 -5.43
C GLN A 8 19.51 -14.86 -6.45
N LEU A 9 19.67 -15.32 -7.70
CA LEU A 9 18.63 -15.13 -8.73
C LEU A 9 17.37 -15.95 -8.43
N ALA A 10 17.51 -17.14 -7.85
CA ALA A 10 16.37 -17.95 -7.41
C ALA A 10 15.59 -17.23 -6.31
N ALA A 11 16.27 -16.73 -5.28
CA ALA A 11 15.64 -15.97 -4.20
C ALA A 11 14.91 -14.71 -4.71
N TRP A 12 15.52 -13.97 -5.65
CA TRP A 12 14.87 -12.83 -6.30
C TRP A 12 13.57 -13.23 -7.03
N ARG A 13 13.60 -14.32 -7.83
CA ARG A 13 12.41 -14.81 -8.53
C ARG A 13 11.32 -15.28 -7.57
N GLN A 14 11.70 -15.95 -6.48
CA GLN A 14 10.76 -16.40 -5.45
C GLN A 14 10.05 -15.23 -4.77
N LEU A 15 10.78 -14.17 -4.43
CA LEU A 15 10.19 -12.95 -3.86
C LEU A 15 9.15 -12.33 -4.81
N GLN A 16 9.51 -12.18 -6.10
CA GLN A 16 8.60 -11.62 -7.11
C GLN A 16 7.36 -12.49 -7.30
N TRP A 17 7.54 -13.82 -7.36
CA TRP A 17 6.44 -14.73 -7.59
C TRP A 17 5.50 -14.83 -6.38
N ALA A 18 6.04 -14.92 -5.18
CA ALA A 18 5.26 -14.93 -3.95
C ALA A 18 4.41 -13.64 -3.81
N ASN A 19 5.02 -12.47 -4.04
CA ASN A 19 4.32 -11.21 -4.06
C ASN A 19 3.18 -11.21 -5.10
N ALA A 20 3.45 -11.64 -6.34
CA ALA A 20 2.45 -11.65 -7.40
C ALA A 20 1.23 -12.54 -7.06
N LEU A 21 1.48 -13.72 -6.48
CA LEU A 21 0.41 -14.63 -6.05
C LEU A 21 -0.44 -14.07 -4.92
N ILE A 22 0.19 -13.50 -3.88
CA ILE A 22 -0.50 -12.90 -2.74
C ILE A 22 -1.35 -11.71 -3.21
N MET A 23 -0.76 -10.81 -4.00
CA MET A 23 -1.46 -9.63 -4.53
C MET A 23 -2.61 -10.00 -5.48
N SER A 24 -2.49 -11.12 -6.23
CA SER A 24 -3.59 -11.63 -7.05
C SER A 24 -4.79 -12.09 -6.22
N ARG A 25 -4.56 -12.66 -5.04
CA ARG A 25 -5.64 -13.03 -4.10
C ARG A 25 -6.30 -11.80 -3.52
N PHE A 26 -5.52 -10.85 -3.01
CA PHE A 26 -6.08 -9.60 -2.48
C PHE A 26 -6.89 -8.81 -3.51
N ARG A 27 -6.46 -8.77 -4.78
CA ARG A 27 -7.26 -8.13 -5.83
C ARG A 27 -8.62 -8.78 -6.01
N ARG A 28 -8.70 -10.12 -5.92
CA ARG A 28 -9.96 -10.83 -6.02
C ARG A 28 -10.86 -10.57 -4.81
N ASP A 29 -10.29 -10.63 -3.60
CA ASP A 29 -11.02 -10.42 -2.36
C ASP A 29 -11.57 -8.97 -2.28
N LEU A 30 -10.77 -7.98 -2.70
CA LEU A 30 -11.20 -6.58 -2.73
C LEU A 30 -12.24 -6.28 -3.82
N ALA A 31 -12.25 -7.06 -4.91
CA ALA A 31 -13.25 -6.92 -5.97
C ALA A 31 -14.67 -7.25 -5.46
N GLU A 32 -14.83 -8.09 -4.43
CA GLU A 32 -16.12 -8.34 -3.77
C GLU A 32 -16.69 -7.10 -3.08
N PHE A 33 -15.81 -6.13 -2.81
CA PHE A 33 -16.16 -4.83 -2.24
C PHE A 33 -16.12 -3.68 -3.27
N ASP A 34 -16.08 -3.96 -4.56
CA ASP A 34 -15.96 -2.94 -5.62
C ASP A 34 -14.76 -1.97 -5.39
N LEU A 35 -13.66 -2.49 -4.88
CA LEU A 35 -12.42 -1.73 -4.66
C LEU A 35 -11.26 -2.36 -5.42
N THR A 36 -10.44 -1.51 -6.01
CA THR A 36 -9.09 -1.93 -6.44
C THR A 36 -8.14 -1.93 -5.25
N ILE A 37 -7.01 -2.64 -5.39
CA ILE A 37 -6.00 -2.68 -4.32
C ILE A 37 -5.41 -1.29 -4.07
N GLU A 38 -5.25 -0.50 -5.11
CA GLU A 38 -4.70 0.85 -5.04
C GLU A 38 -5.68 1.82 -4.33
N GLU A 39 -6.99 1.67 -4.56
CA GLU A 39 -8.02 2.44 -3.84
C GLU A 39 -8.08 2.05 -2.37
N PHE A 40 -7.96 0.75 -2.07
CA PHE A 40 -7.89 0.28 -0.70
C PHE A 40 -6.62 0.77 0.01
N ASP A 41 -5.46 0.76 -0.66
CA ASP A 41 -4.21 1.31 -0.12
C ASP A 41 -4.37 2.79 0.27
N VAL A 42 -5.07 3.60 -0.52
CA VAL A 42 -5.39 4.99 -0.14
C VAL A 42 -6.19 5.04 1.16
N LEU A 43 -7.24 4.20 1.28
CA LEU A 43 -8.04 4.15 2.51
C LEU A 43 -7.20 3.75 3.72
N VAL A 44 -6.31 2.76 3.57
CA VAL A 44 -5.38 2.32 4.62
C VAL A 44 -4.44 3.44 5.05
N HIS A 45 -3.77 4.11 4.10
CA HIS A 45 -2.86 5.22 4.39
C HIS A 45 -3.56 6.35 5.16
N LEU A 46 -4.77 6.70 4.76
CA LEU A 46 -5.53 7.75 5.41
C LEU A 46 -6.10 7.31 6.77
N ALA A 47 -6.55 6.06 6.90
CA ALA A 47 -7.09 5.54 8.17
C ALA A 47 -6.02 5.51 9.27
N TRP A 48 -4.77 5.23 8.93
CA TRP A 48 -3.65 5.17 9.88
C TRP A 48 -2.93 6.50 10.07
N ALA A 49 -3.23 7.49 9.23
CA ALA A 49 -2.70 8.83 9.41
C ALA A 49 -3.29 9.50 10.66
N SER A 50 -2.49 10.30 11.35
CA SER A 50 -2.96 11.11 12.47
C SER A 50 -4.08 12.04 12.02
N GLY A 51 -5.25 11.91 12.63
CA GLY A 51 -6.43 12.70 12.26
C GLY A 51 -7.12 12.25 10.96
N GLY A 52 -6.75 11.12 10.37
CA GLY A 52 -7.39 10.57 9.17
C GLY A 52 -7.11 11.36 7.89
N ALA A 53 -6.01 12.12 7.84
CA ALA A 53 -5.64 12.95 6.71
C ALA A 53 -4.12 12.96 6.48
N LEU A 54 -3.72 13.10 5.20
CA LEU A 54 -2.33 13.23 4.78
C LEU A 54 -2.18 14.35 3.75
N PRO A 55 -1.04 15.07 3.75
CA PRO A 55 -0.70 15.95 2.65
C PRO A 55 -0.72 15.19 1.31
N LEU A 56 -1.37 15.76 0.30
CA LEU A 56 -1.49 15.15 -1.03
C LEU A 56 -0.12 14.75 -1.60
N LYS A 57 0.93 15.54 -1.32
CA LYS A 57 2.30 15.24 -1.74
C LYS A 57 2.83 13.95 -1.10
N GLU A 58 2.57 13.74 0.19
CA GLU A 58 3.02 12.55 0.93
C GLU A 58 2.27 11.31 0.47
N LEU A 59 0.94 11.39 0.39
CA LEU A 59 0.12 10.30 -0.15
C LEU A 59 0.56 9.93 -1.57
N THR A 60 0.81 10.93 -2.44
CA THR A 60 1.28 10.69 -3.80
C THR A 60 2.63 9.99 -3.82
N ALA A 61 3.57 10.40 -2.97
CA ALA A 61 4.90 9.76 -2.90
C ALA A 61 4.79 8.29 -2.47
N SER A 62 4.02 7.99 -1.43
CA SER A 62 3.80 6.63 -0.94
C SER A 62 3.14 5.74 -2.00
N MET A 63 2.09 6.23 -2.65
CA MET A 63 1.35 5.48 -3.66
C MET A 63 2.16 5.19 -4.93
N LEU A 64 3.03 6.11 -5.36
CA LEU A 64 3.89 5.91 -6.53
C LEU A 64 5.06 4.94 -6.26
N LEU A 65 5.52 4.82 -5.00
CA LEU A 65 6.54 3.85 -4.61
C LEU A 65 5.96 2.43 -4.51
N GLY A 66 4.76 2.29 -3.94
CA GLY A 66 4.13 0.99 -3.67
C GLY A 66 3.40 0.38 -4.86
N ASN A 67 2.97 1.20 -5.83
CA ASN A 67 2.07 0.77 -6.90
C ASN A 67 2.61 1.11 -8.29
N ALA A 68 2.25 0.29 -9.28
CA ALA A 68 2.59 0.51 -10.69
C ALA A 68 1.77 1.65 -11.33
N LEU A 69 1.34 2.65 -10.56
CA LEU A 69 0.56 3.77 -11.03
C LEU A 69 1.44 4.88 -11.59
N SER A 70 1.04 5.44 -12.73
CA SER A 70 1.57 6.72 -13.17
C SER A 70 0.97 7.87 -12.34
N ARG A 71 1.64 9.01 -12.28
CA ARG A 71 1.13 10.22 -11.59
C ARG A 71 -0.26 10.61 -12.08
N SER A 72 -0.51 10.55 -13.40
CA SER A 72 -1.82 10.85 -13.99
C SER A 72 -2.87 9.78 -13.66
N GLY A 73 -2.47 8.51 -13.55
CA GLY A 73 -3.33 7.41 -13.11
C GLY A 73 -3.79 7.61 -11.67
N LEU A 74 -2.86 7.94 -10.78
CA LEU A 74 -3.16 8.24 -9.37
C LEU A 74 -4.11 9.44 -9.24
N THR A 75 -3.87 10.55 -9.96
CA THR A 75 -4.77 11.71 -9.94
C THR A 75 -6.19 11.33 -10.31
N ARG A 76 -6.37 10.61 -11.45
CA ARG A 76 -7.71 10.14 -11.88
C ARG A 76 -8.37 9.20 -10.88
N MET A 77 -7.59 8.36 -10.22
CA MET A 77 -8.10 7.47 -9.18
C MET A 77 -8.60 8.27 -7.96
N LEU A 78 -7.81 9.22 -7.47
CA LEU A 78 -8.23 10.10 -6.37
C LEU A 78 -9.46 10.94 -6.72
N ASP A 79 -9.58 11.40 -7.98
CA ASP A 79 -10.78 12.12 -8.45
C ASP A 79 -12.03 11.21 -8.41
N ARG A 80 -11.91 9.93 -8.82
CA ARG A 80 -13.02 8.96 -8.70
C ARG A 80 -13.40 8.70 -7.25
N MET A 81 -12.42 8.51 -6.36
CA MET A 81 -12.67 8.28 -4.94
C MET A 81 -13.34 9.48 -4.26
N GLU A 82 -12.96 10.70 -4.65
CA GLU A 82 -13.60 11.93 -4.17
C GLU A 82 -15.03 12.05 -4.68
N ASN A 83 -15.29 11.79 -5.97
CA ASN A 83 -16.63 11.76 -6.55
C ASN A 83 -17.51 10.66 -5.93
N ALA A 84 -16.93 9.53 -5.52
CA ALA A 84 -17.61 8.47 -4.79
C ALA A 84 -17.83 8.81 -3.30
N GLY A 85 -17.36 9.96 -2.85
CA GLY A 85 -17.52 10.43 -1.47
C GLY A 85 -16.68 9.66 -0.45
N LEU A 86 -15.64 8.91 -0.87
CA LEU A 86 -14.77 8.16 0.03
C LEU A 86 -13.68 9.03 0.68
N ILE A 87 -13.20 9.99 -0.07
CA ILE A 87 -12.18 10.94 0.37
C ILE A 87 -12.64 12.37 0.05
N ARG A 88 -11.99 13.35 0.65
CA ARG A 88 -12.12 14.76 0.29
C ARG A 88 -10.75 15.41 0.23
N ARG A 89 -10.60 16.40 -0.62
CA ARG A 89 -9.45 17.31 -0.62
C ARG A 89 -9.80 18.57 0.14
N GLU A 90 -8.96 18.98 1.05
CA GLU A 90 -9.13 20.21 1.82
C GLU A 90 -7.86 21.03 1.83
N LEU A 91 -7.98 22.35 1.94
CA LEU A 91 -6.82 23.21 2.07
C LEU A 91 -6.11 22.92 3.38
N ASN A 92 -4.79 22.73 3.32
CA ASN A 92 -3.99 22.51 4.51
C ASN A 92 -4.12 23.71 5.47
N ARG A 93 -4.31 23.42 6.77
CA ARG A 93 -4.58 24.44 7.78
C ARG A 93 -3.41 25.39 8.03
N THR A 94 -2.18 24.90 7.82
CA THR A 94 -0.94 25.66 8.07
C THR A 94 -0.37 26.29 6.81
N ASP A 95 -0.59 25.68 5.65
CA ASP A 95 -0.14 26.19 4.34
C ASP A 95 -1.26 26.09 3.31
N ARG A 96 -1.99 27.17 3.12
CA ARG A 96 -3.12 27.26 2.17
C ARG A 96 -2.74 27.06 0.67
N ARG A 97 -1.47 26.89 0.36
CA ARG A 97 -0.99 26.52 -0.98
C ARG A 97 -0.97 25.00 -1.19
N ARG A 98 -1.24 24.23 -0.15
CA ARG A 98 -1.22 22.77 -0.15
C ARG A 98 -2.61 22.21 0.09
N PHE A 99 -2.81 21.02 -0.42
CA PHE A 99 -4.00 20.23 -0.16
C PHE A 99 -3.65 19.03 0.70
N ASP A 100 -4.52 18.71 1.63
CA ASP A 100 -4.57 17.45 2.34
C ASP A 100 -5.67 16.60 1.74
N VAL A 101 -5.48 15.29 1.78
CA VAL A 101 -6.50 14.29 1.45
C VAL A 101 -6.95 13.67 2.76
N ALA A 102 -8.24 13.67 3.01
CA ALA A 102 -8.82 13.14 4.23
C ALA A 102 -9.90 12.10 3.93
N LEU A 103 -10.05 11.12 4.81
CA LEU A 103 -11.22 10.25 4.78
C LEU A 103 -12.48 11.04 5.10
N THR A 104 -13.54 10.72 4.38
CA THR A 104 -14.91 11.08 4.79
C THR A 104 -15.44 10.06 5.79
N GLU A 105 -16.61 10.29 6.35
CA GLU A 105 -17.30 9.29 7.17
C GLU A 105 -17.63 8.04 6.36
N THR A 106 -18.09 8.21 5.11
CA THR A 106 -18.31 7.12 4.15
C THR A 106 -17.03 6.33 3.87
N GLY A 107 -15.91 7.03 3.64
CA GLY A 107 -14.62 6.38 3.41
C GLY A 107 -14.13 5.60 4.63
N ARG A 108 -14.33 6.14 5.83
CA ARG A 108 -14.02 5.45 7.08
C ARG A 108 -14.86 4.19 7.26
N GLY A 109 -16.18 4.29 7.08
CA GLY A 109 -17.07 3.13 7.14
C GLY A 109 -16.70 2.07 6.08
N ARG A 110 -16.26 2.50 4.88
CA ARG A 110 -15.77 1.57 3.86
C ARG A 110 -14.50 0.86 4.28
N PHE A 111 -13.53 1.57 4.85
CA PHE A 111 -12.31 0.98 5.40
C PHE A 111 -12.65 -0.03 6.52
N GLU A 112 -13.49 0.33 7.48
CA GLU A 112 -13.89 -0.52 8.59
C GLU A 112 -14.62 -1.79 8.15
N GLN A 113 -15.37 -1.72 7.04
CA GLN A 113 -16.02 -2.88 6.43
C GLN A 113 -15.01 -3.85 5.78
N VAL A 114 -13.98 -3.33 5.13
CA VAL A 114 -13.07 -4.10 4.29
C VAL A 114 -11.83 -4.57 5.07
N TRP A 115 -11.45 -3.84 6.12
CA TRP A 115 -10.24 -4.16 6.90
C TRP A 115 -10.27 -5.56 7.53
N PRO A 116 -11.34 -6.02 8.24
CA PRO A 116 -11.32 -7.34 8.86
C PRO A 116 -11.12 -8.49 7.88
N PRO A 117 -11.85 -8.61 6.76
CA PRO A 117 -11.58 -9.66 5.77
C PRO A 117 -10.20 -9.53 5.11
N HIS A 118 -9.67 -8.31 4.93
CA HIS A 118 -8.31 -8.12 4.46
C HIS A 118 -7.27 -8.64 5.46
N GLU A 119 -7.45 -8.36 6.75
CA GLU A 119 -6.59 -8.86 7.82
C GLU A 119 -6.61 -10.39 7.91
N GLU A 120 -7.78 -11.01 7.75
CA GLU A 120 -7.91 -12.47 7.62
C GLU A 120 -7.14 -12.99 6.39
N GLY A 121 -7.18 -12.26 5.28
CA GLY A 121 -6.39 -12.56 4.08
C GLY A 121 -4.89 -12.51 4.37
N ILE A 122 -4.39 -11.51 5.09
CA ILE A 122 -2.98 -11.44 5.53
C ILE A 122 -2.63 -12.68 6.34
N GLN A 123 -3.48 -13.04 7.32
CA GLN A 123 -3.28 -14.22 8.14
C GLN A 123 -3.21 -15.49 7.28
N HIS A 124 -4.10 -15.64 6.31
CA HIS A 124 -4.24 -16.86 5.50
C HIS A 124 -3.18 -17.00 4.42
N TYR A 125 -2.85 -15.90 3.72
CA TYR A 125 -1.97 -15.93 2.54
C TYR A 125 -0.50 -15.73 2.87
N PHE A 126 -0.21 -15.06 4.01
CA PHE A 126 1.15 -14.69 4.36
C PHE A 126 1.62 -15.30 5.69
N VAL A 127 0.79 -15.25 6.76
CA VAL A 127 1.25 -15.67 8.08
C VAL A 127 1.19 -17.19 8.25
N ASN A 128 0.04 -17.82 7.99
CA ASN A 128 -0.18 -19.25 8.24
C ASN A 128 0.76 -20.20 7.48
N PRO A 129 1.20 -19.90 6.24
CA PRO A 129 2.15 -20.77 5.53
C PRO A 129 3.56 -20.82 6.12
N LEU A 130 3.89 -19.91 7.07
CA LEU A 130 5.24 -19.72 7.58
C LEU A 130 5.33 -20.07 9.07
N ALA A 131 6.38 -20.78 9.46
CA ALA A 131 6.69 -20.93 10.88
C ALA A 131 7.16 -19.59 11.46
N LYS A 132 6.97 -19.37 12.78
CA LYS A 132 7.39 -18.13 13.45
C LYS A 132 8.85 -17.74 13.13
N ARG A 133 9.77 -18.72 13.18
CA ARG A 133 11.19 -18.48 12.88
C ARG A 133 11.41 -17.94 11.47
N ASP A 134 10.59 -18.38 10.50
CA ASP A 134 10.72 -18.01 9.09
C ASP A 134 10.15 -16.59 8.87
N LEU A 135 9.04 -16.25 9.55
CA LEU A 135 8.51 -14.89 9.61
C LEU A 135 9.53 -13.91 10.20
N ASP A 136 10.17 -14.27 11.32
CA ASP A 136 11.19 -13.43 11.98
C ASP A 136 12.41 -13.25 11.07
N ALA A 137 12.82 -14.29 10.34
CA ALA A 137 13.93 -14.22 9.39
C ALA A 137 13.59 -13.36 8.17
N LEU A 138 12.39 -13.54 7.61
CA LEU A 138 11.88 -12.75 6.48
C LEU A 138 11.76 -11.28 6.84
N SER A 139 11.18 -10.97 8.00
CA SER A 139 11.04 -9.58 8.50
C SER A 139 12.40 -8.88 8.58
N ARG A 140 13.42 -9.55 9.17
CA ARG A 140 14.79 -9.01 9.25
C ARG A 140 15.41 -8.81 7.85
N ALA A 141 15.20 -9.75 6.93
CA ALA A 141 15.74 -9.66 5.58
C ALA A 141 15.09 -8.52 4.79
N LEU A 142 13.76 -8.42 4.82
CA LEU A 142 13.01 -7.34 4.17
C LEU A 142 13.37 -5.97 4.76
N GLY A 143 13.51 -5.85 6.08
CA GLY A 143 13.92 -4.61 6.72
C GLY A 143 15.27 -4.09 6.21
N LYS A 144 16.27 -4.99 6.00
CA LYS A 144 17.55 -4.62 5.40
C LYS A 144 17.40 -4.15 3.94
N LEU A 145 16.55 -4.81 3.15
CA LEU A 145 16.30 -4.42 1.76
C LEU A 145 15.62 -3.06 1.67
N ILE A 146 14.62 -2.80 2.52
CA ILE A 146 13.91 -1.52 2.61
C ILE A 146 14.91 -0.41 2.93
N GLN A 147 15.66 -0.53 4.03
CA GLN A 147 16.64 0.47 4.47
C GLN A 147 17.69 0.79 3.38
N ALA A 148 18.22 -0.22 2.70
CA ALA A 148 19.22 -0.04 1.65
C ALA A 148 18.66 0.71 0.43
N ASN A 149 17.40 0.46 0.06
CA ASN A 149 16.79 1.08 -1.11
C ASN A 149 16.22 2.48 -0.82
N GLU A 150 15.69 2.72 0.39
CA GLU A 150 15.29 4.07 0.81
C GLU A 150 16.47 5.04 0.84
N ALA A 151 17.61 4.62 1.36
CA ALA A 151 18.84 5.42 1.34
C ALA A 151 19.29 5.76 -0.09
N ALA A 152 19.13 4.84 -1.04
CA ALA A 152 19.49 5.05 -2.45
C ALA A 152 18.53 5.99 -3.21
N ILE A 153 17.25 6.09 -2.76
CA ILE A 153 16.26 7.00 -3.37
C ILE A 153 16.44 8.44 -2.87
N GLN A 154 17.00 8.61 -1.67
CA GLN A 154 17.23 9.92 -1.05
C GLN A 154 18.59 10.54 -1.42
N ALA A 155 19.51 9.78 -2.02
CA ALA A 155 20.84 10.21 -2.45
C ALA A 155 20.84 10.76 -3.88
#